data_e1c215d47de4abb9ce875d2720de88d4
#
_entry.id   e1c215d47de4abb9ce875d2720de88d4
#
_cell.length_a   1.000
_cell.length_b   1.000
_cell.length_c   1.000
_cell.angle_alpha   90.00
_cell.angle_beta   90.00
_cell.angle_gamma   90.00
#
_symmetry.space_group_name_H-M   'P 1'
#
loop_
_entity.id
_entity.type
_entity.pdbx_description
1 polymer ?
#
loop_
_entity_poly.entity_id
_entity_poly.type
_entity_poly.pdbx_seq_one_letter_code
_entity_poly.pdbx_strand_id
1 'polypeptide(L)'
;LRNLPMLARLWRAGCGVASMVLCLLVLTALPGQVQAGERLVLTHDRPEVDAWEAITLQADPTYQLSVEDMLNRLGEFKPPARPGNSLGVHKAAMWLHIPIVAREAQRTSWVVNLGYSSLRADLYLAQGGKVLQQARARQSDPAQLAGRTPAMAFDLQPGQQYDLLVRVQATGPLILPITVSKMPIHLRHALGEQILQGLLNGLAFCLLAYSLIQWVTQRDRMFGFYALVVLGSAGFSLQFFGIGPQYLWPNNPWMDRYSGPAAGLMALAGSFLFLGHTLGGDNPNSRYARTMRVGAGITAAVCIALVLGWLTVPFAIAFMSLAGALPSFISLPAALARVRQKDPIGATLLVAWIAFGIAAGVMVCLVQGWVSANFWTLHSFQIGATLDMLLFFRVLGLRARAAQIQAQEAMRERDLMQSLANTDPLTGLSNRRGLQHALHAALAHCSPQRLVAVYLMDLDGFKPINDAHGHDVGDDLLVAAVSYTHLRAHETRED
;
A
#
# COMPACT_ATOMS: atom_id res chain seq x y z
N LEU A 1 -26.55 -8.32 -20.96
CA LEU A 1 -27.55 -7.77 -20.00
C LEU A 1 -27.58 -8.48 -18.62
N ARG A 2 -26.93 -9.67 -18.43
CA ARG A 2 -27.00 -10.44 -17.17
C ARG A 2 -26.12 -9.92 -16.01
N ASN A 3 -25.16 -9.01 -16.22
CA ASN A 3 -24.22 -8.54 -15.20
C ASN A 3 -24.41 -7.09 -14.73
N LEU A 4 -25.45 -6.37 -15.20
CA LEU A 4 -25.82 -5.06 -14.65
C LEU A 4 -26.08 -5.06 -13.12
N PRO A 5 -26.71 -6.11 -12.53
CA PRO A 5 -26.96 -6.11 -11.09
C PRO A 5 -25.67 -6.24 -10.24
N MET A 6 -24.61 -6.84 -10.76
CA MET A 6 -23.36 -6.98 -10.01
C MET A 6 -22.56 -5.67 -9.98
N LEU A 7 -22.50 -4.93 -11.07
CA LEU A 7 -21.86 -3.60 -11.11
C LEU A 7 -22.65 -2.58 -10.29
N ALA A 8 -23.98 -2.65 -10.33
CA ALA A 8 -24.84 -1.83 -9.48
C ALA A 8 -24.71 -2.19 -7.98
N ARG A 9 -24.47 -3.47 -7.64
CA ARG A 9 -24.18 -3.90 -6.26
C ARG A 9 -22.79 -3.44 -5.81
N LEU A 10 -21.76 -3.54 -6.64
CA LEU A 10 -20.42 -3.02 -6.35
C LEU A 10 -20.40 -1.50 -6.24
N TRP A 11 -21.13 -0.80 -7.11
CA TRP A 11 -21.31 0.65 -7.02
C TRP A 11 -22.06 1.06 -5.74
N ARG A 12 -23.17 0.38 -5.42
CA ARG A 12 -23.93 0.62 -4.17
C ARG A 12 -23.10 0.25 -2.92
N ALA A 13 -22.33 -0.83 -2.96
CA ALA A 13 -21.42 -1.18 -1.88
C ALA A 13 -20.28 -0.15 -1.73
N GLY A 14 -19.68 0.30 -2.82
CA GLY A 14 -18.66 1.36 -2.82
C GLY A 14 -19.22 2.71 -2.35
N CYS A 15 -20.40 3.12 -2.84
CA CYS A 15 -21.10 4.29 -2.34
C CYS A 15 -21.57 4.14 -0.89
N GLY A 16 -21.97 2.93 -0.47
CA GLY A 16 -22.34 2.63 0.91
C GLY A 16 -21.15 2.73 1.86
N VAL A 17 -20.00 2.19 1.48
CA VAL A 17 -18.77 2.32 2.25
C VAL A 17 -18.27 3.77 2.28
N ALA A 18 -18.30 4.47 1.15
CA ALA A 18 -17.94 5.90 1.08
C ALA A 18 -18.90 6.76 1.92
N SER A 19 -20.21 6.51 1.86
CA SER A 19 -21.20 7.18 2.70
C SER A 19 -21.05 6.84 4.18
N MET A 20 -20.76 5.58 4.52
CA MET A 20 -20.51 5.17 5.90
C MET A 20 -19.24 5.79 6.47
N VAL A 21 -18.18 5.85 5.69
CA VAL A 21 -16.93 6.55 6.06
C VAL A 21 -17.16 8.05 6.18
N LEU A 22 -17.91 8.66 5.27
CA LEU A 22 -18.28 10.07 5.34
C LEU A 22 -19.18 10.36 6.55
N CYS A 23 -20.17 9.50 6.85
CA CYS A 23 -21.01 9.61 8.05
C CYS A 23 -20.22 9.39 9.34
N LEU A 24 -19.27 8.43 9.37
CA LEU A 24 -18.37 8.26 10.50
C LEU A 24 -17.48 9.49 10.70
N LEU A 25 -16.97 10.07 9.62
CA LEU A 25 -16.19 11.30 9.63
C LEU A 25 -17.00 12.52 10.12
N VAL A 26 -18.24 12.64 9.67
CA VAL A 26 -19.15 13.71 10.12
C VAL A 26 -19.52 13.52 11.60
N LEU A 27 -19.77 12.29 12.03
CA LEU A 27 -20.07 11.98 13.44
C LEU A 27 -18.87 12.19 14.38
N THR A 28 -17.63 11.96 13.90
CA THR A 28 -16.40 12.24 14.67
C THR A 28 -15.95 13.70 14.58
N ALA A 29 -16.49 14.48 13.64
CA ALA A 29 -16.17 15.89 13.41
C ALA A 29 -17.09 16.88 14.15
N LEU A 30 -18.05 16.40 14.97
CA LEU A 30 -18.83 17.31 15.81
C LEU A 30 -17.88 17.96 16.83
N PRO A 31 -17.63 19.28 16.76
CA PRO A 31 -16.78 19.95 17.71
C PRO A 31 -17.48 19.93 19.08
N GLY A 32 -16.90 19.21 20.04
CA GLY A 32 -17.18 19.47 21.45
C GLY A 32 -16.87 20.95 21.71
N GLN A 33 -17.72 21.68 22.41
CA GLN A 33 -17.42 23.05 22.83
C GLN A 33 -16.18 23.00 23.72
N VAL A 34 -15.05 23.47 23.22
CA VAL A 34 -13.82 23.60 23.99
C VAL A 34 -14.01 24.80 24.94
N GLN A 35 -14.31 24.51 26.19
CA GLN A 35 -14.12 25.47 27.29
C GLN A 35 -12.62 25.49 27.61
N ALA A 36 -11.86 26.30 26.88
CA ALA A 36 -10.43 26.42 27.06
C ALA A 36 -10.12 27.10 28.41
N GLY A 37 -9.24 26.47 29.19
CA GLY A 37 -8.66 27.05 30.41
C GLY A 37 -9.01 26.35 31.72
N GLU A 38 -9.78 25.27 31.72
CA GLU A 38 -9.96 24.46 32.93
C GLU A 38 -8.72 23.59 33.18
N ARG A 39 -8.39 23.40 34.49
CA ARG A 39 -7.27 22.56 34.91
C ARG A 39 -7.58 21.11 34.60
N LEU A 40 -6.59 20.38 34.14
CA LEU A 40 -6.70 18.93 33.93
C LEU A 40 -6.79 18.22 35.29
N VAL A 41 -7.97 17.74 35.64
CA VAL A 41 -8.21 17.06 36.91
C VAL A 41 -8.00 15.56 36.72
N LEU A 42 -7.00 15.03 37.39
CA LEU A 42 -6.68 13.59 37.36
C LEU A 42 -7.32 12.90 38.59
N THR A 43 -8.16 11.89 38.33
CA THR A 43 -8.89 11.13 39.32
C THR A 43 -8.75 9.63 39.12
N HIS A 44 -9.00 8.84 40.18
CA HIS A 44 -8.94 7.40 40.09
C HIS A 44 -9.93 6.81 39.08
N ASP A 45 -11.12 7.41 38.97
CA ASP A 45 -12.22 6.94 38.13
C ASP A 45 -12.01 7.21 36.65
N ARG A 46 -11.09 8.13 36.31
CA ARG A 46 -10.71 8.44 34.92
C ARG A 46 -9.24 8.12 34.72
N PRO A 47 -8.90 6.87 34.39
CA PRO A 47 -7.51 6.43 34.30
C PRO A 47 -6.81 6.93 33.01
N GLU A 48 -7.53 7.60 32.13
CA GLU A 48 -7.05 8.28 30.92
C GLU A 48 -7.85 9.54 30.65
N VAL A 49 -7.16 10.63 30.32
CA VAL A 49 -7.77 11.94 30.04
C VAL A 49 -7.07 12.54 28.80
N ASP A 50 -7.85 13.10 27.88
CA ASP A 50 -7.33 13.94 26.79
C ASP A 50 -6.92 15.28 27.36
N ALA A 51 -5.66 15.65 27.15
CA ALA A 51 -5.12 16.88 27.70
C ALA A 51 -5.48 18.12 26.84
N TRP A 52 -6.04 17.93 25.63
CA TRP A 52 -6.27 19.03 24.68
C TRP A 52 -7.22 20.11 25.22
N GLU A 53 -8.19 19.72 26.03
CA GLU A 53 -9.17 20.66 26.65
C GLU A 53 -8.54 21.67 27.61
N ALA A 54 -7.40 21.29 28.23
CA ALA A 54 -6.69 22.13 29.20
C ALA A 54 -5.44 22.82 28.62
N ILE A 55 -5.13 22.61 27.33
CA ILE A 55 -3.91 23.13 26.73
C ILE A 55 -4.01 24.63 26.43
N THR A 56 -2.94 25.32 26.76
CA THR A 56 -2.64 26.67 26.25
C THR A 56 -1.30 26.67 25.53
N LEU A 57 -1.12 27.60 24.58
CA LEU A 57 -0.03 27.60 23.60
C LEU A 57 0.72 28.94 23.61
N GLN A 58 2.05 28.88 23.43
CA GLN A 58 2.92 30.01 23.16
C GLN A 58 3.93 29.66 22.08
N ALA A 59 4.05 30.49 21.04
CA ALA A 59 5.04 30.29 19.99
C ALA A 59 6.40 30.87 20.40
N ASP A 60 7.48 30.17 20.08
CA ASP A 60 8.87 30.62 20.19
C ASP A 60 9.52 30.64 18.78
N PRO A 61 9.43 31.80 18.08
CA PRO A 61 10.04 31.97 16.77
C PRO A 61 11.57 31.94 16.80
N THR A 62 12.16 32.23 17.96
CA THR A 62 13.62 32.33 18.15
C THR A 62 14.28 30.99 18.40
N TYR A 63 13.52 29.97 18.81
CA TYR A 63 14.00 28.67 19.27
C TYR A 63 14.93 28.75 20.50
N GLN A 64 14.99 29.88 21.20
CA GLN A 64 15.97 30.14 22.27
C GLN A 64 15.35 30.21 23.66
N LEU A 65 14.01 30.26 23.76
CA LEU A 65 13.36 30.38 25.06
C LEU A 65 13.53 29.10 25.88
N SER A 66 13.95 29.28 27.14
CA SER A 66 14.11 28.20 28.10
C SER A 66 12.79 27.85 28.80
N VAL A 67 12.76 26.75 29.54
CA VAL A 67 11.60 26.37 30.36
C VAL A 67 11.36 27.39 31.48
N GLU A 68 12.44 27.94 32.05
CA GLU A 68 12.39 28.96 33.10
C GLU A 68 11.75 30.23 32.57
N ASP A 69 12.11 30.66 31.32
CA ASP A 69 11.48 31.82 30.69
C ASP A 69 9.99 31.62 30.50
N MET A 70 9.58 30.41 30.12
CA MET A 70 8.18 30.05 29.90
C MET A 70 7.39 29.94 31.21
N LEU A 71 8.00 29.41 32.26
CA LEU A 71 7.38 29.37 33.58
C LEU A 71 7.08 30.80 34.15
N ASN A 72 7.91 31.76 33.81
CA ASN A 72 7.69 33.16 34.19
C ASN A 72 6.64 33.89 33.34
N ARG A 73 6.23 33.26 32.20
CA ARG A 73 5.29 33.86 31.21
C ARG A 73 4.02 33.00 31.03
N LEU A 74 3.62 32.20 32.02
CA LEU A 74 2.43 31.33 31.89
C LEU A 74 1.15 32.10 31.57
N GLY A 75 1.06 33.39 32.00
CA GLY A 75 -0.06 34.29 31.68
C GLY A 75 -0.14 34.72 30.21
N GLU A 76 0.91 34.53 29.41
CA GLU A 76 0.93 34.90 27.99
C GLU A 76 0.43 33.76 27.08
N PHE A 77 0.30 32.54 27.63
CA PHE A 77 -0.20 31.39 26.90
C PHE A 77 -1.67 31.55 26.52
N LYS A 78 -2.02 31.24 25.29
CA LYS A 78 -3.37 31.36 24.75
C LYS A 78 -3.98 30.04 24.38
N PRO A 79 -5.29 29.85 24.53
CA PRO A 79 -5.95 28.64 24.08
C PRO A 79 -5.76 28.42 22.56
N PRO A 80 -5.80 27.17 22.08
CA PRO A 80 -5.71 26.86 20.67
C PRO A 80 -6.82 27.57 19.89
N ALA A 81 -6.48 28.10 18.71
CA ALA A 81 -7.45 28.78 17.84
C ALA A 81 -8.47 27.81 17.20
N ARG A 82 -8.19 26.50 17.23
CA ARG A 82 -9.03 25.44 16.65
C ARG A 82 -9.25 24.30 17.64
N PRO A 83 -10.42 23.66 17.62
CA PRO A 83 -10.75 22.58 18.56
C PRO A 83 -10.01 21.28 18.28
N GLY A 84 -9.53 21.08 17.06
CA GLY A 84 -8.78 19.87 16.69
C GLY A 84 -7.35 19.91 17.24
N ASN A 85 -6.85 18.77 17.71
CA ASN A 85 -5.51 18.60 18.25
C ASN A 85 -4.41 18.54 17.15
N SER A 86 -4.53 19.42 16.15
CA SER A 86 -3.52 19.69 15.14
C SER A 86 -3.38 21.20 14.92
N LEU A 87 -2.15 21.67 14.98
CA LEU A 87 -1.83 23.09 14.78
C LEU A 87 -1.44 23.40 13.32
N GLY A 88 -1.39 22.37 12.44
CA GLY A 88 -0.91 22.54 11.08
C GLY A 88 0.62 22.67 11.00
N VAL A 89 1.12 23.30 9.94
CA VAL A 89 2.56 23.48 9.72
C VAL A 89 3.01 24.81 10.32
N HIS A 90 3.90 24.75 11.29
CA HIS A 90 4.50 25.93 11.94
C HIS A 90 6.00 25.98 11.74
N LYS A 91 6.55 27.21 11.60
CA LYS A 91 8.00 27.45 11.49
C LYS A 91 8.65 27.77 12.84
N ALA A 92 7.87 27.91 13.92
CA ALA A 92 8.32 28.21 15.27
C ALA A 92 8.32 26.94 16.14
N ALA A 93 9.13 26.90 17.19
CA ALA A 93 8.91 25.97 18.27
C ALA A 93 7.60 26.37 18.99
N MET A 94 6.81 25.38 19.38
CA MET A 94 5.58 25.61 20.12
C MET A 94 5.75 25.11 21.55
N TRP A 95 5.43 25.97 22.50
CA TRP A 95 5.32 25.61 23.90
C TRP A 95 3.86 25.41 24.26
N LEU A 96 3.59 24.28 24.92
CA LEU A 96 2.28 23.92 25.44
C LEU A 96 2.35 23.95 26.96
N HIS A 97 1.34 24.49 27.59
CA HIS A 97 1.18 24.46 29.03
C HIS A 97 -0.13 23.76 29.39
N ILE A 98 -0.06 22.81 30.30
CA ILE A 98 -1.17 21.99 30.79
C ILE A 98 -1.15 22.05 32.31
N PRO A 99 -2.04 22.84 32.96
CA PRO A 99 -2.16 22.89 34.41
C PRO A 99 -2.85 21.61 34.91
N ILE A 100 -2.19 20.88 35.81
CA ILE A 100 -2.64 19.57 36.33
C ILE A 100 -2.95 19.68 37.82
N VAL A 101 -4.05 19.02 38.25
CA VAL A 101 -4.41 18.84 39.63
C VAL A 101 -4.70 17.35 39.90
N ALA A 102 -3.98 16.76 40.84
CA ALA A 102 -4.25 15.37 41.28
C ALA A 102 -5.29 15.39 42.41
N ARG A 103 -6.49 14.86 42.16
CA ARG A 103 -7.55 14.66 43.17
C ARG A 103 -7.62 13.19 43.64
N GLU A 104 -6.48 12.55 43.77
CA GLU A 104 -6.39 11.20 44.30
C GLU A 104 -6.02 11.20 45.77
N ALA A 105 -6.44 10.16 46.53
CA ALA A 105 -6.15 10.07 47.95
C ALA A 105 -4.70 9.66 48.25
N GLN A 106 -3.99 9.10 47.27
CA GLN A 106 -2.61 8.61 47.40
C GLN A 106 -1.74 9.11 46.26
N ARG A 107 -0.42 9.04 46.46
CA ARG A 107 0.57 9.30 45.37
C ARG A 107 0.37 8.31 44.24
N THR A 108 0.22 8.81 43.04
CA THR A 108 -0.03 7.98 41.84
C THR A 108 0.89 8.37 40.69
N SER A 109 1.28 7.35 39.97
CA SER A 109 2.11 7.50 38.77
C SER A 109 1.22 7.65 37.53
N TRP A 110 1.51 8.68 36.74
CA TRP A 110 0.85 9.01 35.50
C TRP A 110 1.85 9.08 34.36
N VAL A 111 1.39 8.90 33.14
CA VAL A 111 2.19 9.02 31.92
C VAL A 111 1.55 10.06 31.00
N VAL A 112 2.31 11.04 30.62
CA VAL A 112 1.96 11.90 29.47
C VAL A 112 2.52 11.27 28.20
N ASN A 113 1.69 11.16 27.17
CA ASN A 113 2.06 10.63 25.85
C ASN A 113 1.58 11.57 24.75
N LEU A 114 2.47 11.92 23.82
CA LEU A 114 2.16 12.82 22.72
C LEU A 114 1.48 12.13 21.52
N GLY A 115 1.39 10.81 21.51
CA GLY A 115 0.63 10.04 20.51
C GLY A 115 1.10 10.14 19.06
N TYR A 116 2.07 11.02 18.73
CA TYR A 116 2.60 11.19 17.38
C TYR A 116 4.14 11.13 17.37
N SER A 117 4.70 10.27 16.53
CA SER A 117 6.13 9.90 16.57
C SER A 117 7.07 10.89 15.88
N SER A 118 6.57 11.67 14.92
CA SER A 118 7.41 12.60 14.12
C SER A 118 7.73 13.92 14.82
N LEU A 119 7.41 14.04 16.13
CA LEU A 119 7.68 15.20 16.94
C LEU A 119 9.03 15.08 17.67
N ARG A 120 9.77 16.18 17.72
CA ARG A 120 10.78 16.39 18.75
C ARG A 120 10.09 17.10 19.91
N ALA A 121 10.01 16.45 21.07
CA ALA A 121 9.32 17.00 22.21
C ALA A 121 10.20 16.90 23.46
N ASP A 122 10.38 18.03 24.12
CA ASP A 122 10.93 18.10 25.46
C ASP A 122 9.77 18.31 26.45
N LEU A 123 9.73 17.46 27.49
CA LEU A 123 8.66 17.43 28.48
C LEU A 123 9.19 17.88 29.84
N TYR A 124 8.48 18.74 30.53
CA TYR A 124 8.86 19.30 31.82
C TYR A 124 7.69 19.28 32.79
N LEU A 125 7.89 18.68 33.96
CA LEU A 125 6.94 18.80 35.08
C LEU A 125 7.48 19.84 36.06
N ALA A 126 6.71 20.85 36.35
CA ALA A 126 7.08 21.93 37.25
C ALA A 126 6.05 22.08 38.39
N GLN A 127 6.47 22.64 39.51
CA GLN A 127 5.63 23.02 40.63
C GLN A 127 6.15 24.29 41.24
N GLY A 128 5.28 25.28 41.47
CA GLY A 128 5.66 26.56 42.11
C GLY A 128 6.79 27.28 41.35
N GLY A 129 6.81 27.22 40.03
CA GLY A 129 7.83 27.88 39.17
C GLY A 129 9.18 27.11 39.10
N LYS A 130 9.29 25.92 39.69
CA LYS A 130 10.53 25.13 39.63
C LYS A 130 10.29 23.83 38.88
N VAL A 131 11.19 23.48 37.96
CA VAL A 131 11.19 22.18 37.26
C VAL A 131 11.56 21.06 38.23
N LEU A 132 10.66 20.08 38.38
CA LEU A 132 10.86 18.90 39.22
C LEU A 132 11.44 17.72 38.41
N GLN A 133 10.97 17.57 37.16
CA GLN A 133 11.36 16.48 36.28
C GLN A 133 11.36 16.95 34.83
N GLN A 134 12.27 16.41 34.05
CA GLN A 134 12.33 16.68 32.61
C GLN A 134 12.63 15.41 31.84
N ALA A 135 12.13 15.31 30.62
CA ALA A 135 12.47 14.27 29.65
C ALA A 135 12.72 14.93 28.28
N ARG A 136 13.95 14.86 27.78
CA ARG A 136 14.34 15.49 26.49
C ARG A 136 14.26 14.50 25.35
N ALA A 137 13.72 14.95 24.22
CA ALA A 137 13.68 14.17 23.01
C ALA A 137 15.08 13.71 22.57
N ARG A 138 15.23 12.39 22.34
CA ARG A 138 16.46 11.80 21.77
C ARG A 138 17.74 11.85 22.63
N GLN A 139 17.65 12.16 23.89
CA GLN A 139 18.69 11.82 24.83
C GLN A 139 18.28 10.52 25.52
N SER A 140 19.28 9.69 25.88
CA SER A 140 19.04 8.50 26.71
C SER A 140 18.69 8.95 28.14
N ASP A 141 17.55 9.66 28.24
CA ASP A 141 17.06 10.20 29.49
C ASP A 141 16.25 9.11 30.19
N PRO A 142 16.64 8.67 31.39
CA PRO A 142 15.90 7.65 32.12
C PRO A 142 14.46 8.04 32.45
N ALA A 143 14.11 9.31 32.39
CA ALA A 143 12.73 9.80 32.60
C ALA A 143 11.84 9.61 31.36
N GLN A 144 12.43 9.44 30.17
CA GLN A 144 11.68 9.17 28.95
C GLN A 144 11.36 7.68 28.85
N LEU A 145 10.08 7.37 28.67
CA LEU A 145 9.67 6.00 28.42
C LEU A 145 10.12 5.56 27.02
N ALA A 146 10.77 4.40 26.96
CA ALA A 146 11.13 3.79 25.70
C ALA A 146 9.87 3.45 24.92
N GLY A 147 9.72 4.03 23.72
CA GLY A 147 8.53 3.83 22.91
C GLY A 147 8.61 4.52 21.56
N ARG A 148 7.56 4.33 20.80
CA ARG A 148 7.36 4.87 19.45
C ARG A 148 7.10 6.38 19.47
N THR A 149 6.44 6.85 20.51
CA THR A 149 6.02 8.24 20.70
C THR A 149 6.67 8.86 21.93
N PRO A 150 6.95 10.16 21.96
CA PRO A 150 7.47 10.81 23.15
C PRO A 150 6.52 10.66 24.33
N ALA A 151 7.00 10.10 25.44
CA ALA A 151 6.24 9.91 26.65
C ALA A 151 7.12 10.04 27.89
N MET A 152 6.56 10.55 28.98
CA MET A 152 7.22 10.70 30.28
C MET A 152 6.32 10.23 31.41
N ALA A 153 6.86 9.38 32.27
CA ALA A 153 6.19 9.00 33.50
C ALA A 153 6.53 10.01 34.61
N PHE A 154 5.55 10.34 35.43
CA PHE A 154 5.71 11.25 36.56
C PHE A 154 4.76 10.90 37.70
N ASP A 155 5.17 11.27 38.92
CA ASP A 155 4.41 11.02 40.13
C ASP A 155 3.81 12.31 40.66
N LEU A 156 2.53 12.25 41.08
CA LEU A 156 1.81 13.39 41.64
C LEU A 156 1.42 13.12 43.10
N GLN A 157 1.54 14.16 43.91
CA GLN A 157 1.05 14.15 45.30
C GLN A 157 -0.40 14.62 45.37
N PRO A 158 -1.19 14.05 46.26
CA PRO A 158 -2.61 14.40 46.45
C PRO A 158 -2.81 15.90 46.68
N GLY A 159 -3.79 16.49 45.99
CA GLY A 159 -4.20 17.88 46.19
C GLY A 159 -3.23 18.94 45.69
N GLN A 160 -2.07 18.56 45.18
CA GLN A 160 -1.07 19.48 44.67
C GLN A 160 -1.36 19.88 43.21
N GLN A 161 -0.91 21.11 42.86
CA GLN A 161 -1.00 21.66 41.53
C GLN A 161 0.36 21.57 40.87
N TYR A 162 0.35 21.18 39.57
CA TYR A 162 1.55 21.07 38.75
C TYR A 162 1.34 21.73 37.41
N ASP A 163 2.43 22.19 36.82
CA ASP A 163 2.48 22.73 35.47
C ASP A 163 3.26 21.76 34.58
N LEU A 164 2.58 21.15 33.61
CA LEU A 164 3.24 20.35 32.60
C LEU A 164 3.50 21.23 31.39
N LEU A 165 4.80 21.46 31.07
CA LEU A 165 5.20 22.17 29.87
C LEU A 165 5.76 21.20 28.85
N VAL A 166 5.38 21.42 27.60
CA VAL A 166 5.85 20.60 26.48
C VAL A 166 6.36 21.53 25.37
N ARG A 167 7.64 21.39 25.04
CA ARG A 167 8.24 22.08 23.90
C ARG A 167 8.24 21.16 22.71
N VAL A 168 7.55 21.53 21.64
CA VAL A 168 7.46 20.70 20.43
C VAL A 168 8.05 21.41 19.22
N GLN A 169 8.75 20.62 18.40
CA GLN A 169 9.28 21.02 17.11
C GLN A 169 9.01 19.93 16.08
N ALA A 170 8.55 20.31 14.89
CA ALA A 170 8.38 19.39 13.80
C ALA A 170 8.84 20.03 12.48
N THR A 171 9.32 19.21 11.58
CA THR A 171 9.60 19.62 10.18
C THR A 171 8.37 19.51 9.28
N GLY A 172 7.28 18.96 9.81
CA GLY A 172 5.99 18.75 9.18
C GLY A 172 4.84 19.31 10.02
N PRO A 173 3.62 18.81 9.86
CA PRO A 173 2.46 19.24 10.64
C PRO A 173 2.61 18.89 12.13
N LEU A 174 2.20 19.78 12.99
CA LEU A 174 2.12 19.58 14.44
C LEU A 174 0.78 18.93 14.80
N ILE A 175 0.74 17.61 14.82
CA ILE A 175 -0.40 16.81 15.27
C ILE A 175 -0.11 16.39 16.71
N LEU A 176 -0.97 16.74 17.65
CA LEU A 176 -0.70 16.72 19.08
C LEU A 176 -1.82 16.00 19.86
N PRO A 177 -2.07 14.70 19.63
CA PRO A 177 -3.01 13.94 20.45
C PRO A 177 -2.36 13.60 21.80
N ILE A 178 -2.42 14.56 22.73
CA ILE A 178 -1.76 14.44 24.04
C ILE A 178 -2.72 13.81 25.02
N THR A 179 -2.33 12.66 25.56
CA THR A 179 -3.09 11.95 26.59
C THR A 179 -2.29 11.85 27.88
N VAL A 180 -2.97 11.96 29.01
CA VAL A 180 -2.42 11.66 30.34
C VAL A 180 -3.15 10.44 30.88
N SER A 181 -2.42 9.34 31.07
CA SER A 181 -3.02 8.06 31.45
C SER A 181 -2.21 7.34 32.53
N LYS A 182 -2.84 6.38 33.21
CA LYS A 182 -2.13 5.47 34.12
C LYS A 182 -1.24 4.51 33.32
N MET A 183 -0.09 4.12 33.89
CA MET A 183 0.90 3.23 33.26
C MET A 183 0.28 1.97 32.62
N PRO A 184 -0.65 1.22 33.27
CA PRO A 184 -1.23 0.02 32.65
C PRO A 184 -2.04 0.33 31.38
N ILE A 185 -2.71 1.48 31.32
CA ILE A 185 -3.48 1.91 30.13
C ILE A 185 -2.53 2.31 29.02
N HIS A 186 -1.50 3.13 29.35
CA HIS A 186 -0.46 3.50 28.40
C HIS A 186 0.20 2.28 27.75
N LEU A 187 0.61 1.29 28.56
CA LEU A 187 1.23 0.06 28.05
C LEU A 187 0.28 -0.74 27.17
N ARG A 188 -1.00 -0.84 27.52
CA ARG A 188 -2.00 -1.54 26.69
C ARG A 188 -2.13 -0.87 25.31
N HIS A 189 -2.22 0.45 25.27
CA HIS A 189 -2.30 1.20 24.01
C HIS A 189 -1.01 1.05 23.20
N ALA A 190 0.15 1.17 23.85
CA ALA A 190 1.44 1.00 23.19
C ALA A 190 1.61 -0.40 22.58
N LEU A 191 1.22 -1.46 23.31
CA LEU A 191 1.26 -2.84 22.81
C LEU A 191 0.27 -3.06 21.65
N GLY A 192 -0.96 -2.55 21.76
CA GLY A 192 -1.95 -2.64 20.69
C GLY A 192 -1.46 -2.00 19.39
N GLU A 193 -0.85 -0.82 19.49
CA GLU A 193 -0.23 -0.13 18.37
C GLU A 193 0.96 -0.90 17.79
N GLN A 194 1.82 -1.48 18.62
CA GLN A 194 2.95 -2.30 18.15
C GLN A 194 2.46 -3.54 17.37
N ILE A 195 1.42 -4.20 17.85
CA ILE A 195 0.82 -5.35 17.15
C ILE A 195 0.23 -4.92 15.81
N LEU A 196 -0.53 -3.82 15.78
CA LEU A 196 -1.12 -3.29 14.55
C LEU A 196 -0.03 -2.96 13.53
N GLN A 197 1.01 -2.22 13.94
CA GLN A 197 2.12 -1.87 13.06
C GLN A 197 2.90 -3.11 12.59
N GLY A 198 3.08 -4.10 13.47
CA GLY A 198 3.69 -5.39 13.12
C GLY A 198 2.89 -6.13 12.05
N LEU A 199 1.58 -6.21 12.18
CA LEU A 199 0.69 -6.87 11.20
C LEU A 199 0.70 -6.14 9.84
N LEU A 200 0.57 -4.82 9.83
CA LEU A 200 0.51 -4.04 8.58
C LEU A 200 1.85 -4.04 7.84
N ASN A 201 2.97 -3.87 8.57
CA ASN A 201 4.30 -3.95 7.96
C ASN A 201 4.66 -5.39 7.55
N GLY A 202 4.24 -6.41 8.32
CA GLY A 202 4.38 -7.81 7.96
C GLY A 202 3.64 -8.15 6.66
N LEU A 203 2.39 -7.67 6.50
CA LEU A 203 1.64 -7.80 5.26
C LEU A 203 2.37 -7.15 4.09
N ALA A 204 2.84 -5.91 4.25
CA ALA A 204 3.61 -5.20 3.22
C ALA A 204 4.90 -5.96 2.85
N PHE A 205 5.61 -6.52 3.84
CA PHE A 205 6.79 -7.36 3.61
C PHE A 205 6.46 -8.63 2.82
N CYS A 206 5.36 -9.33 3.13
CA CYS A 206 4.93 -10.49 2.37
C CYS A 206 4.59 -10.14 0.91
N LEU A 207 3.88 -9.02 0.68
CA LEU A 207 3.57 -8.53 -0.66
C LEU A 207 4.84 -8.14 -1.44
N LEU A 208 5.81 -7.51 -0.76
CA LEU A 208 7.10 -7.16 -1.35
C LEU A 208 7.90 -8.40 -1.74
N ALA A 209 8.05 -9.36 -0.82
CA ALA A 209 8.77 -10.60 -1.07
C ALA A 209 8.17 -11.40 -2.22
N TYR A 210 6.83 -11.56 -2.22
CA TYR A 210 6.12 -12.19 -3.33
C TYR A 210 6.41 -11.49 -4.66
N SER A 211 6.33 -10.17 -4.68
CA SER A 211 6.52 -9.39 -5.91
C SER A 211 7.94 -9.49 -6.44
N LEU A 212 8.94 -9.48 -5.56
CA LEU A 212 10.34 -9.64 -5.94
C LEU A 212 10.61 -11.04 -6.50
N ILE A 213 10.07 -12.10 -5.87
CA ILE A 213 10.18 -13.48 -6.34
C ILE A 213 9.56 -13.59 -7.74
N GLN A 214 8.35 -13.07 -7.93
CA GLN A 214 7.67 -13.10 -9.22
C GLN A 214 8.42 -12.29 -10.29
N TRP A 215 8.99 -11.15 -9.91
CA TRP A 215 9.81 -10.35 -10.83
C TRP A 215 11.03 -11.12 -11.33
N VAL A 216 11.72 -11.81 -10.43
CA VAL A 216 12.92 -12.61 -10.79
C VAL A 216 12.53 -13.83 -11.63
N THR A 217 11.45 -14.54 -11.26
CA THR A 217 11.04 -15.79 -11.93
C THR A 217 10.37 -15.56 -13.27
N GLN A 218 9.45 -14.62 -13.35
CA GLN A 218 8.70 -14.35 -14.58
C GLN A 218 9.35 -13.26 -15.46
N ARG A 219 10.32 -12.51 -14.92
CA ARG A 219 10.97 -11.36 -15.56
C ARG A 219 10.00 -10.30 -16.07
N ASP A 220 8.78 -10.27 -15.53
CA ASP A 220 7.79 -9.25 -15.85
C ASP A 220 8.04 -7.99 -14.99
N ARG A 221 8.31 -6.88 -15.68
CA ARG A 221 8.60 -5.58 -15.06
C ARG A 221 7.45 -5.06 -14.18
N MET A 222 6.23 -5.52 -14.43
CA MET A 222 5.05 -5.11 -13.66
C MET A 222 5.20 -5.45 -12.17
N PHE A 223 5.74 -6.62 -11.86
CA PHE A 223 6.01 -7.04 -10.48
C PHE A 223 7.08 -6.17 -9.81
N GLY A 224 8.12 -5.77 -10.57
CA GLY A 224 9.14 -4.84 -10.08
C GLY A 224 8.59 -3.44 -9.78
N PHE A 225 7.70 -2.93 -10.62
CA PHE A 225 7.03 -1.65 -10.38
C PHE A 225 6.10 -1.69 -9.17
N TYR A 226 5.36 -2.79 -9.01
CA TYR A 226 4.55 -2.99 -7.81
C TYR A 226 5.41 -3.13 -6.56
N ALA A 227 6.52 -3.87 -6.60
CA ALA A 227 7.47 -3.96 -5.49
C ALA A 227 7.97 -2.58 -5.05
N LEU A 228 8.22 -1.67 -6.00
CA LEU A 228 8.63 -0.29 -5.72
C LEU A 228 7.53 0.50 -4.99
N VAL A 229 6.26 0.33 -5.37
CA VAL A 229 5.11 0.93 -4.67
C VAL A 229 5.04 0.43 -3.23
N VAL A 230 5.10 -0.89 -3.03
CA VAL A 230 5.00 -1.50 -1.71
C VAL A 230 6.17 -1.08 -0.81
N LEU A 231 7.40 -1.14 -1.32
CA LEU A 231 8.60 -0.74 -0.58
C LEU A 231 8.54 0.74 -0.15
N GLY A 232 8.13 1.61 -1.06
CA GLY A 232 7.97 3.03 -0.76
C GLY A 232 6.85 3.29 0.26
N SER A 233 5.69 2.68 0.11
CA SER A 233 4.58 2.84 1.04
C SER A 233 4.89 2.28 2.43
N ALA A 234 5.54 1.11 2.50
CA ALA A 234 5.98 0.52 3.76
C ALA A 234 7.07 1.38 4.43
N GLY A 235 8.07 1.85 3.67
CA GLY A 235 9.11 2.73 4.19
C GLY A 235 8.56 4.05 4.74
N PHE A 236 7.59 4.65 4.05
CA PHE A 236 6.88 5.82 4.55
C PHE A 236 6.13 5.52 5.85
N SER A 237 5.41 4.39 5.92
CA SER A 237 4.67 3.96 7.11
C SER A 237 5.61 3.71 8.30
N LEU A 238 6.74 3.03 8.10
CA LEU A 238 7.76 2.78 9.12
C LEU A 238 8.27 4.09 9.76
N GLN A 239 8.52 5.11 8.94
CA GLN A 239 8.94 6.42 9.43
C GLN A 239 7.81 7.19 10.10
N PHE A 240 6.63 7.25 9.47
CA PHE A 240 5.50 8.04 9.95
C PHE A 240 5.00 7.56 11.31
N PHE A 241 4.92 6.23 11.51
CA PHE A 241 4.49 5.64 12.76
C PHE A 241 5.62 5.37 13.76
N GLY A 242 6.85 5.77 13.47
CA GLY A 242 7.98 5.73 14.39
C GLY A 242 8.62 4.35 14.61
N ILE A 243 8.21 3.34 13.85
CA ILE A 243 8.80 1.99 13.93
C ILE A 243 10.25 1.99 13.43
N GLY A 244 10.51 2.72 12.34
CA GLY A 244 11.86 2.88 11.80
C GLY A 244 12.83 3.51 12.80
N PRO A 245 12.54 4.72 13.34
CA PRO A 245 13.35 5.33 14.38
C PRO A 245 13.51 4.52 15.66
N GLN A 246 12.50 3.71 16.02
CA GLN A 246 12.56 2.88 17.23
C GLN A 246 13.46 1.66 17.07
N TYR A 247 13.41 0.95 15.93
CA TYR A 247 14.05 -0.36 15.78
C TYR A 247 15.08 -0.47 14.67
N LEU A 248 14.89 0.25 13.53
CA LEU A 248 15.71 0.03 12.33
C LEU A 248 16.86 1.02 12.22
N TRP A 249 16.66 2.28 12.61
CA TRP A 249 17.70 3.33 12.57
C TRP A 249 17.66 4.24 13.79
N PRO A 250 17.75 3.67 15.01
CA PRO A 250 17.75 4.46 16.23
C PRO A 250 18.90 5.49 16.20
N ASN A 251 18.59 6.71 16.61
CA ASN A 251 19.55 7.83 16.69
C ASN A 251 20.25 8.21 15.37
N ASN A 252 19.65 7.92 14.21
CA ASN A 252 20.18 8.35 12.93
C ASN A 252 19.44 9.59 12.40
N PRO A 253 19.98 10.82 12.56
CA PRO A 253 19.31 12.06 12.18
C PRO A 253 19.04 12.18 10.67
N TRP A 254 19.90 11.56 9.85
CA TRP A 254 19.73 11.57 8.40
C TRP A 254 18.53 10.73 7.99
N MET A 255 18.44 9.49 8.50
CA MET A 255 17.28 8.61 8.24
C MET A 255 15.98 9.23 8.76
N ASP A 256 15.99 9.82 9.95
CA ASP A 256 14.84 10.50 10.52
C ASP A 256 14.32 11.65 9.64
N ARG A 257 15.22 12.35 8.99
CA ARG A 257 14.89 13.51 8.17
C ARG A 257 14.44 13.14 6.76
N TYR A 258 15.10 12.16 6.14
CA TYR A 258 14.96 11.91 4.70
C TYR A 258 14.20 10.64 4.36
N SER A 259 14.13 9.62 5.23
CA SER A 259 13.54 8.32 4.89
C SER A 259 12.06 8.40 4.51
N GLY A 260 11.24 9.15 5.26
CA GLY A 260 9.82 9.30 4.96
C GLY A 260 9.55 9.94 3.61
N PRO A 261 10.07 11.16 3.34
CA PRO A 261 9.90 11.81 2.04
C PRO A 261 10.48 11.01 0.89
N ALA A 262 11.66 10.39 1.04
CA ALA A 262 12.27 9.57 0.01
C ALA A 262 11.41 8.32 -0.30
N ALA A 263 10.90 7.65 0.73
CA ALA A 263 10.00 6.50 0.58
C ALA A 263 8.67 6.89 -0.11
N GLY A 264 8.08 8.03 0.24
CA GLY A 264 6.89 8.56 -0.41
C GLY A 264 7.12 8.88 -1.90
N LEU A 265 8.26 9.50 -2.24
CA LEU A 265 8.64 9.74 -3.64
C LEU A 265 8.88 8.43 -4.40
N MET A 266 9.48 7.44 -3.76
CA MET A 266 9.67 6.11 -4.35
C MET A 266 8.33 5.41 -4.63
N ALA A 267 7.37 5.46 -3.71
CA ALA A 267 6.02 4.95 -3.93
C ALA A 267 5.32 5.67 -5.10
N LEU A 268 5.45 6.99 -5.17
CA LEU A 268 4.88 7.80 -6.26
C LEU A 268 5.50 7.44 -7.63
N ALA A 269 6.82 7.32 -7.70
CA ALA A 269 7.50 6.88 -8.93
C ALA A 269 7.05 5.47 -9.35
N GLY A 270 6.96 4.55 -8.39
CA GLY A 270 6.43 3.21 -8.59
C GLY A 270 4.99 3.22 -9.13
N SER A 271 4.13 4.08 -8.60
CA SER A 271 2.73 4.22 -9.05
C SER A 271 2.63 4.71 -10.49
N PHE A 272 3.44 5.70 -10.90
CA PHE A 272 3.54 6.11 -12.30
C PHE A 272 3.94 4.95 -13.22
N LEU A 273 4.97 4.18 -12.84
CA LEU A 273 5.45 3.05 -13.65
C LEU A 273 4.42 1.92 -13.69
N PHE A 274 3.83 1.56 -12.55
CA PHE A 274 2.85 0.48 -12.45
C PHE A 274 1.59 0.78 -13.26
N LEU A 275 0.99 1.97 -13.10
CA LEU A 275 -0.20 2.37 -13.84
C LEU A 275 0.10 2.57 -15.33
N GLY A 276 1.25 3.16 -15.67
CA GLY A 276 1.70 3.33 -17.02
C GLY A 276 1.83 2.01 -17.78
N HIS A 277 2.33 0.97 -17.12
CA HIS A 277 2.43 -0.37 -17.69
C HIS A 277 1.08 -1.11 -17.70
N THR A 278 0.29 -0.98 -16.61
CA THR A 278 -0.99 -1.68 -16.47
C THR A 278 -2.05 -1.19 -17.45
N LEU A 279 -2.15 0.11 -17.69
CA LEU A 279 -3.19 0.71 -18.52
C LEU A 279 -2.70 1.12 -19.92
N GLY A 280 -1.38 1.17 -20.15
CA GLY A 280 -0.77 1.62 -21.39
C GLY A 280 -1.00 0.72 -22.62
N GLY A 281 -1.54 -0.50 -22.42
CA GLY A 281 -1.77 -1.47 -23.48
C GLY A 281 -0.47 -1.99 -24.11
N ASP A 282 -0.57 -2.59 -25.29
CA ASP A 282 0.56 -3.22 -25.99
C ASP A 282 1.49 -2.21 -26.68
N ASN A 283 1.12 -0.91 -26.68
CA ASN A 283 1.96 0.12 -27.28
C ASN A 283 2.73 0.92 -26.21
N PRO A 284 4.00 0.54 -25.93
CA PRO A 284 4.84 1.23 -24.95
C PRO A 284 5.17 2.67 -25.36
N ASN A 285 4.98 3.05 -26.63
CA ASN A 285 5.25 4.38 -27.16
C ASN A 285 4.01 5.29 -27.20
N SER A 286 2.87 4.82 -26.68
CA SER A 286 1.68 5.66 -26.56
C SER A 286 1.98 6.94 -25.77
N ARG A 287 1.25 8.03 -26.09
CA ARG A 287 1.37 9.30 -25.36
C ARG A 287 1.18 9.10 -23.86
N TYR A 288 0.20 8.28 -23.48
CA TYR A 288 -0.07 7.93 -22.10
C TYR A 288 1.14 7.26 -21.40
N ALA A 289 1.69 6.19 -21.99
CA ALA A 289 2.83 5.47 -21.41
C ALA A 289 4.09 6.36 -21.33
N ARG A 290 4.28 7.27 -22.31
CA ARG A 290 5.37 8.25 -22.28
C ARG A 290 5.20 9.26 -21.15
N THR A 291 3.99 9.83 -20.96
CA THR A 291 3.70 10.77 -19.89
C THR A 291 3.95 10.12 -18.51
N MET A 292 3.51 8.86 -18.32
CA MET A 292 3.75 8.13 -17.08
C MET A 292 5.24 7.89 -16.79
N ARG A 293 6.02 7.53 -17.81
CA ARG A 293 7.48 7.37 -17.67
C ARG A 293 8.19 8.68 -17.34
N VAL A 294 7.77 9.78 -17.97
CA VAL A 294 8.30 11.12 -17.66
C VAL A 294 7.98 11.51 -16.24
N GLY A 295 6.72 11.29 -15.78
CA GLY A 295 6.33 11.54 -14.38
C GLY A 295 7.16 10.72 -13.38
N ALA A 296 7.38 9.43 -13.67
CA ALA A 296 8.25 8.58 -12.87
C ALA A 296 9.71 9.10 -12.84
N GLY A 297 10.24 9.49 -14.00
CA GLY A 297 11.60 10.04 -14.11
C GLY A 297 11.80 11.33 -13.31
N ILE A 298 10.84 12.26 -13.42
CA ILE A 298 10.85 13.51 -12.62
C ILE A 298 10.81 13.19 -11.14
N THR A 299 9.91 12.30 -10.71
CA THR A 299 9.77 11.92 -9.31
C THR A 299 11.04 11.25 -8.77
N ALA A 300 11.65 10.36 -9.56
CA ALA A 300 12.91 9.72 -9.21
C ALA A 300 14.06 10.73 -9.12
N ALA A 301 14.13 11.69 -10.03
CA ALA A 301 15.12 12.77 -9.99
C ALA A 301 14.97 13.65 -8.73
N VAL A 302 13.72 14.00 -8.35
CA VAL A 302 13.43 14.72 -7.11
C VAL A 302 13.86 13.89 -5.88
N CYS A 303 13.59 12.58 -5.87
CA CYS A 303 14.02 11.68 -4.80
C CYS A 303 15.55 11.64 -4.67
N ILE A 304 16.27 11.47 -5.76
CA ILE A 304 17.74 11.47 -5.79
C ILE A 304 18.30 12.81 -5.30
N ALA A 305 17.77 13.92 -5.81
CA ALA A 305 18.19 15.26 -5.42
C ALA A 305 17.94 15.56 -3.93
N LEU A 306 16.84 15.03 -3.37
CA LEU A 306 16.54 15.10 -1.94
C LEU A 306 17.57 14.32 -1.11
N VAL A 307 17.85 13.08 -1.49
CA VAL A 307 18.80 12.19 -0.79
C VAL A 307 20.22 12.75 -0.83
N LEU A 308 20.61 13.39 -1.93
CA LEU A 308 21.89 14.09 -2.10
C LEU A 308 21.94 15.45 -1.36
N GLY A 309 20.83 15.89 -0.75
CA GLY A 309 20.76 17.16 -0.04
C GLY A 309 20.65 18.40 -0.93
N TRP A 310 20.43 18.24 -2.25
CA TRP A 310 20.24 19.36 -3.18
C TRP A 310 18.87 20.01 -3.05
N LEU A 311 17.88 19.26 -2.54
CA LEU A 311 16.54 19.74 -2.29
C LEU A 311 16.21 19.67 -0.80
N THR A 312 15.33 20.56 -0.36
CA THR A 312 14.86 20.59 1.03
C THR A 312 13.67 19.66 1.26
N VAL A 313 13.51 19.14 2.48
CA VAL A 313 12.37 18.28 2.86
C VAL A 313 11.03 18.99 2.63
N PRO A 314 10.83 20.28 2.99
CA PRO A 314 9.58 20.98 2.69
C PRO A 314 9.24 21.02 1.20
N PHE A 315 10.24 21.19 0.33
CA PHE A 315 10.03 21.12 -1.13
C PHE A 315 9.54 19.74 -1.56
N ALA A 316 10.16 18.66 -1.06
CA ALA A 316 9.76 17.29 -1.39
C ALA A 316 8.33 16.98 -0.93
N ILE A 317 7.93 17.44 0.26
CA ILE A 317 6.57 17.31 0.79
C ILE A 317 5.58 18.09 -0.09
N ALA A 318 5.89 19.33 -0.46
CA ALA A 318 5.04 20.13 -1.34
C ALA A 318 4.90 19.48 -2.73
N PHE A 319 6.00 18.96 -3.29
CA PHE A 319 5.98 18.22 -4.56
C PHE A 319 5.09 16.98 -4.47
N MET A 320 5.23 16.16 -3.42
CA MET A 320 4.37 14.97 -3.22
C MET A 320 2.90 15.35 -3.05
N SER A 321 2.60 16.43 -2.34
CA SER A 321 1.22 16.91 -2.15
C SER A 321 0.57 17.33 -3.47
N LEU A 322 1.34 17.95 -4.37
CA LEU A 322 0.87 18.38 -5.69
C LEU A 322 0.81 17.22 -6.69
N ALA A 323 1.87 16.40 -6.73
CA ALA A 323 2.05 15.35 -7.74
C ALA A 323 1.42 14.01 -7.34
N GLY A 324 1.10 13.80 -6.07
CA GLY A 324 0.69 12.49 -5.53
C GLY A 324 -0.56 11.90 -6.18
N ALA A 325 -1.52 12.72 -6.56
CA ALA A 325 -2.74 12.30 -7.25
C ALA A 325 -2.61 12.22 -8.78
N LEU A 326 -1.54 12.77 -9.37
CA LEU A 326 -1.40 12.84 -10.83
C LEU A 326 -1.44 11.48 -11.52
N PRO A 327 -0.78 10.40 -11.04
CA PRO A 327 -0.86 9.10 -11.69
C PRO A 327 -2.30 8.61 -11.86
N SER A 328 -3.13 8.77 -10.82
CA SER A 328 -4.55 8.38 -10.83
C SER A 328 -5.38 9.27 -11.77
N PHE A 329 -5.20 10.59 -11.73
CA PHE A 329 -5.93 11.51 -12.60
C PHE A 329 -5.59 11.29 -14.08
N ILE A 330 -4.32 11.14 -14.44
CA ILE A 330 -3.88 10.87 -15.81
C ILE A 330 -4.41 9.52 -16.29
N SER A 331 -4.54 8.53 -15.38
CA SER A 331 -5.00 7.18 -15.70
C SER A 331 -6.53 7.04 -15.72
N LEU A 332 -7.27 8.02 -15.20
CA LEU A 332 -8.73 7.95 -15.04
C LEU A 332 -9.47 7.68 -16.36
N PRO A 333 -9.18 8.35 -17.50
CA PRO A 333 -9.84 8.05 -18.78
C PRO A 333 -9.63 6.60 -19.23
N ALA A 334 -8.40 6.07 -19.07
CA ALA A 334 -8.08 4.70 -19.44
C ALA A 334 -8.78 3.68 -18.54
N ALA A 335 -8.86 3.92 -17.23
CA ALA A 335 -9.59 3.08 -16.30
C ALA A 335 -11.09 3.06 -16.60
N LEU A 336 -11.70 4.23 -16.87
CA LEU A 336 -13.12 4.33 -17.24
C LEU A 336 -13.44 3.62 -18.57
N ALA A 337 -12.54 3.70 -19.55
CA ALA A 337 -12.67 2.98 -20.83
C ALA A 337 -12.71 1.45 -20.57
N ARG A 338 -11.83 0.92 -19.70
CA ARG A 338 -11.83 -0.50 -19.30
C ARG A 338 -13.10 -0.91 -18.55
N VAL A 339 -13.61 -0.06 -17.68
CA VAL A 339 -14.91 -0.33 -17.01
C VAL A 339 -16.04 -0.45 -18.01
N ARG A 340 -16.08 0.42 -19.05
CA ARG A 340 -17.08 0.33 -20.13
C ARG A 340 -16.95 -0.98 -20.92
N GLN A 341 -15.74 -1.50 -21.06
CA GLN A 341 -15.45 -2.80 -21.70
C GLN A 341 -15.71 -3.99 -20.76
N LYS A 342 -16.21 -3.76 -19.52
CA LYS A 342 -16.41 -4.76 -18.47
C LYS A 342 -15.12 -5.45 -17.99
N ASP A 343 -13.97 -4.83 -18.21
CA ASP A 343 -12.70 -5.32 -17.69
C ASP A 343 -12.65 -5.06 -16.17
N PRO A 344 -12.45 -6.11 -15.35
CA PRO A 344 -12.40 -5.99 -13.88
C PRO A 344 -11.22 -5.16 -13.40
N ILE A 345 -10.15 -5.00 -14.18
CA ILE A 345 -8.98 -4.19 -13.84
C ILE A 345 -9.40 -2.72 -13.66
N GLY A 346 -10.18 -2.17 -14.61
CA GLY A 346 -10.63 -0.79 -14.51
C GLY A 346 -11.46 -0.51 -13.26
N ALA A 347 -12.41 -1.39 -12.95
CA ALA A 347 -13.25 -1.27 -11.74
C ALA A 347 -12.41 -1.37 -10.45
N THR A 348 -11.45 -2.29 -10.41
CA THR A 348 -10.56 -2.47 -9.24
C THR A 348 -9.72 -1.21 -8.99
N LEU A 349 -9.15 -0.61 -10.04
CA LEU A 349 -8.38 0.63 -9.92
C LEU A 349 -9.23 1.81 -9.45
N LEU A 350 -10.46 1.96 -9.97
CA LEU A 350 -11.36 3.04 -9.52
C LEU A 350 -11.70 2.91 -8.03
N VAL A 351 -12.00 1.69 -7.55
CA VAL A 351 -12.25 1.43 -6.13
C VAL A 351 -11.02 1.77 -5.28
N ALA A 352 -9.83 1.38 -5.73
CA ALA A 352 -8.56 1.70 -5.06
C ALA A 352 -8.38 3.22 -4.92
N TRP A 353 -8.54 3.97 -6.00
CA TRP A 353 -8.35 5.43 -6.00
C TRP A 353 -9.40 6.18 -5.19
N ILE A 354 -10.66 5.73 -5.20
CA ILE A 354 -11.70 6.32 -4.35
C ILE A 354 -11.36 6.10 -2.87
N ALA A 355 -11.02 4.86 -2.49
CA ALA A 355 -10.66 4.54 -1.11
C ALA A 355 -9.43 5.31 -0.64
N PHE A 356 -8.36 5.33 -1.44
CA PHE A 356 -7.15 6.09 -1.15
C PHE A 356 -7.40 7.61 -1.12
N GLY A 357 -8.22 8.13 -2.05
CA GLY A 357 -8.59 9.54 -2.09
C GLY A 357 -9.35 10.00 -0.84
N ILE A 358 -10.28 9.17 -0.34
CA ILE A 358 -10.97 9.42 0.93
C ILE A 358 -9.96 9.43 2.08
N ALA A 359 -9.11 8.42 2.16
CA ALA A 359 -8.10 8.30 3.22
C ALA A 359 -7.12 9.48 3.23
N ALA A 360 -6.65 9.91 2.06
CA ALA A 360 -5.79 11.09 1.90
C ALA A 360 -6.54 12.38 2.26
N GLY A 361 -7.81 12.50 1.90
CA GLY A 361 -8.68 13.63 2.27
C GLY A 361 -8.84 13.76 3.79
N VAL A 362 -9.06 12.65 4.49
CA VAL A 362 -9.10 12.63 5.97
C VAL A 362 -7.79 13.12 6.56
N MET A 363 -6.66 12.64 6.02
CA MET A 363 -5.34 13.07 6.48
C MET A 363 -5.10 14.56 6.25
N VAL A 364 -5.54 15.13 5.12
CA VAL A 364 -5.48 16.57 4.87
C VAL A 364 -6.34 17.34 5.89
N CYS A 365 -7.57 16.89 6.15
CA CYS A 365 -8.44 17.50 7.15
C CYS A 365 -7.82 17.47 8.56
N LEU A 366 -7.16 16.35 8.90
CA LEU A 366 -6.43 16.21 10.17
C LEU A 366 -5.26 17.20 10.25
N VAL A 367 -4.42 17.26 9.21
CA VAL A 367 -3.29 18.19 9.15
C VAL A 367 -3.74 19.64 9.27
N GLN A 368 -4.87 20.00 8.67
CA GLN A 368 -5.44 21.35 8.74
C GLN A 368 -6.16 21.65 10.06
N GLY A 369 -6.30 20.65 10.94
CA GLY A 369 -7.01 20.78 12.21
C GLY A 369 -8.53 20.92 12.07
N TRP A 370 -9.11 20.46 10.96
CA TRP A 370 -10.57 20.44 10.74
C TRP A 370 -11.25 19.26 11.43
N VAL A 371 -10.50 18.19 11.64
CA VAL A 371 -10.92 17.00 12.39
C VAL A 371 -9.91 16.71 13.49
N SER A 372 -10.39 16.13 14.59
CA SER A 372 -9.54 15.75 15.72
C SER A 372 -8.69 14.53 15.42
N ALA A 373 -7.46 14.50 15.95
CA ALA A 373 -6.60 13.32 15.90
C ALA A 373 -7.15 12.24 16.83
N ASN A 374 -7.56 11.14 16.25
CA ASN A 374 -7.97 9.92 16.94
C ASN A 374 -7.41 8.72 16.19
N PHE A 375 -7.65 7.50 16.68
CA PHE A 375 -7.16 6.28 16.05
C PHE A 375 -7.47 6.23 14.54
N TRP A 376 -8.71 6.48 14.14
CA TRP A 376 -9.15 6.36 12.75
C TRP A 376 -8.55 7.43 11.83
N THR A 377 -8.50 8.69 12.30
CA THR A 377 -7.95 9.79 11.50
C THR A 377 -6.44 9.71 11.35
N LEU A 378 -5.72 9.28 12.39
CA LEU A 378 -4.26 9.06 12.34
C LEU A 378 -3.87 7.89 11.44
N HIS A 379 -4.65 6.80 11.45
CA HIS A 379 -4.38 5.61 10.65
C HIS A 379 -5.07 5.63 9.29
N SER A 380 -5.89 6.64 8.97
CA SER A 380 -6.66 6.71 7.73
C SER A 380 -5.77 6.51 6.50
N PHE A 381 -4.67 7.24 6.41
CA PHE A 381 -3.73 7.15 5.31
C PHE A 381 -3.08 5.76 5.20
N GLN A 382 -2.68 5.16 6.33
CA GLN A 382 -2.08 3.82 6.35
C GLN A 382 -3.09 2.74 5.93
N ILE A 383 -4.32 2.83 6.40
CA ILE A 383 -5.41 1.91 6.01
C ILE A 383 -5.69 2.05 4.52
N GLY A 384 -5.80 3.29 4.01
CA GLY A 384 -6.00 3.57 2.59
C GLY A 384 -4.86 3.05 1.72
N ALA A 385 -3.61 3.27 2.11
CA ALA A 385 -2.43 2.78 1.40
C ALA A 385 -2.34 1.25 1.42
N THR A 386 -2.69 0.60 2.53
CA THR A 386 -2.73 -0.87 2.63
C THR A 386 -3.80 -1.45 1.71
N LEU A 387 -4.99 -0.84 1.69
CA LEU A 387 -6.06 -1.26 0.77
C LEU A 387 -5.67 -1.05 -0.70
N ASP A 388 -5.03 0.08 -1.03
CA ASP A 388 -4.50 0.35 -2.37
C ASP A 388 -3.48 -0.70 -2.81
N MET A 389 -2.53 -1.06 -1.92
CA MET A 389 -1.59 -2.16 -2.16
C MET A 389 -2.30 -3.50 -2.44
N LEU A 390 -3.30 -3.86 -1.65
CA LEU A 390 -4.06 -5.10 -1.85
C LEU A 390 -4.86 -5.10 -3.16
N LEU A 391 -5.45 -3.97 -3.53
CA LEU A 391 -6.18 -3.82 -4.78
C LEU A 391 -5.24 -3.82 -6.00
N PHE A 392 -4.06 -3.21 -5.90
CA PHE A 392 -3.03 -3.31 -6.92
C PHE A 392 -2.50 -4.75 -7.06
N PHE A 393 -2.34 -5.46 -5.94
CA PHE A 393 -2.01 -6.89 -5.97
C PHE A 393 -3.08 -7.72 -6.69
N ARG A 394 -4.37 -7.41 -6.47
CA ARG A 394 -5.47 -8.03 -7.23
C ARG A 394 -5.36 -7.73 -8.73
N VAL A 395 -5.06 -6.48 -9.12
CA VAL A 395 -4.83 -6.11 -10.53
C VAL A 395 -3.71 -6.93 -11.14
N LEU A 396 -2.63 -7.12 -10.39
CA LEU A 396 -1.50 -7.95 -10.77
C LEU A 396 -1.94 -9.40 -11.08
N GLY A 397 -2.72 -10.00 -10.17
CA GLY A 397 -3.28 -11.34 -10.34
C GLY A 397 -4.24 -11.47 -11.54
N LEU A 398 -5.07 -10.47 -11.78
CA LEU A 398 -5.95 -10.42 -12.95
C LEU A 398 -5.16 -10.40 -14.27
N ARG A 399 -4.10 -9.61 -14.34
CA ARG A 399 -3.23 -9.56 -15.52
C ARG A 399 -2.46 -10.85 -15.75
N ALA A 400 -1.90 -11.43 -14.69
CA ALA A 400 -1.20 -12.71 -14.79
C ALA A 400 -2.12 -13.82 -15.32
N ARG A 401 -3.35 -13.89 -14.85
CA ARG A 401 -4.35 -14.84 -15.35
C ARG A 401 -4.71 -14.58 -16.82
N ALA A 402 -4.90 -13.33 -17.21
CA ALA A 402 -5.18 -12.99 -18.60
C ALA A 402 -4.05 -13.41 -19.54
N ALA A 403 -2.79 -13.16 -19.15
CA ALA A 403 -1.61 -13.59 -19.90
C ALA A 403 -1.51 -15.11 -20.01
N GLN A 404 -1.82 -15.86 -18.94
CA GLN A 404 -1.85 -17.33 -18.97
C GLN A 404 -2.90 -17.88 -19.94
N ILE A 405 -4.12 -17.31 -19.92
CA ILE A 405 -5.19 -17.71 -20.84
C ILE A 405 -4.76 -17.46 -22.29
N GLN A 406 -4.24 -16.30 -22.60
CA GLN A 406 -3.75 -15.97 -23.93
C GLN A 406 -2.62 -16.90 -24.40
N ALA A 407 -1.68 -17.24 -23.51
CA ALA A 407 -0.62 -18.19 -23.82
C ALA A 407 -1.16 -19.60 -24.10
N GLN A 408 -2.16 -20.06 -23.33
CA GLN A 408 -2.80 -21.35 -23.56
C GLN A 408 -3.59 -21.39 -24.87
N GLU A 409 -4.31 -20.33 -25.21
CA GLU A 409 -5.04 -20.20 -26.47
C GLU A 409 -4.08 -20.22 -27.67
N ALA A 410 -2.97 -19.47 -27.59
CA ALA A 410 -1.95 -19.46 -28.64
C ALA A 410 -1.28 -20.83 -28.80
N MET A 411 -1.03 -21.57 -27.71
CA MET A 411 -0.53 -22.95 -27.79
C MET A 411 -1.53 -23.89 -28.47
N ARG A 412 -2.81 -23.84 -28.09
CA ARG A 412 -3.87 -24.65 -28.72
C ARG A 412 -4.01 -24.36 -30.20
N GLU A 413 -3.98 -23.09 -30.58
CA GLU A 413 -4.05 -22.68 -31.99
C GLU A 413 -2.83 -23.22 -32.78
N ARG A 414 -1.64 -23.09 -32.21
CA ARG A 414 -0.42 -23.65 -32.77
C ARG A 414 -0.51 -25.18 -32.95
N ASP A 415 -0.97 -25.90 -31.92
CA ASP A 415 -1.09 -27.35 -31.96
C ASP A 415 -2.12 -27.80 -33.03
N LEU A 416 -3.25 -27.05 -33.11
CA LEU A 416 -4.24 -27.28 -34.16
C LEU A 416 -3.66 -27.06 -35.56
N MET A 417 -2.98 -25.93 -35.77
CA MET A 417 -2.33 -25.63 -37.05
C MET A 417 -1.28 -26.68 -37.41
N GLN A 418 -0.51 -27.15 -36.43
CA GLN A 418 0.48 -28.21 -36.65
C GLN A 418 -0.18 -29.55 -36.99
N SER A 419 -1.29 -29.89 -36.35
CA SER A 419 -2.09 -31.09 -36.68
C SER A 419 -2.61 -31.00 -38.10
N LEU A 420 -3.28 -29.93 -38.47
CA LEU A 420 -3.80 -29.69 -39.83
C LEU A 420 -2.70 -29.73 -40.89
N ALA A 421 -1.50 -29.25 -40.58
CA ALA A 421 -0.37 -29.26 -41.52
C ALA A 421 0.25 -30.66 -41.70
N ASN A 422 0.09 -31.57 -40.75
CA ASN A 422 0.73 -32.89 -40.73
C ASN A 422 -0.22 -34.09 -40.90
N THR A 423 -1.55 -33.87 -40.89
CA THR A 423 -2.55 -34.92 -41.07
C THR A 423 -3.32 -34.72 -42.38
N ASP A 424 -3.82 -35.82 -42.92
CA ASP A 424 -4.75 -35.85 -44.02
C ASP A 424 -6.18 -35.60 -43.52
N PRO A 425 -6.91 -34.64 -44.09
CA PRO A 425 -8.21 -34.23 -43.58
C PRO A 425 -9.32 -35.28 -43.76
N LEU A 426 -9.16 -36.20 -44.73
CA LEU A 426 -10.13 -37.24 -44.99
C LEU A 426 -9.98 -38.43 -44.01
N THR A 427 -8.76 -38.91 -43.85
CA THR A 427 -8.46 -40.15 -43.12
C THR A 427 -7.98 -39.94 -41.72
N GLY A 428 -7.54 -38.70 -41.35
CA GLY A 428 -6.92 -38.42 -40.07
C GLY A 428 -5.51 -38.97 -39.88
N LEU A 429 -4.98 -39.71 -40.88
CA LEU A 429 -3.62 -40.21 -40.85
C LEU A 429 -2.60 -39.12 -41.10
N SER A 430 -1.32 -39.39 -40.74
CA SER A 430 -0.23 -38.46 -41.11
C SER A 430 -0.17 -38.32 -42.65
N ASN A 431 -0.26 -37.06 -43.12
CA ASN A 431 -0.03 -36.79 -44.52
C ASN A 431 1.47 -36.99 -44.86
N ARG A 432 1.87 -36.78 -46.13
CA ARG A 432 3.26 -36.95 -46.56
C ARG A 432 4.27 -36.20 -45.71
N ARG A 433 3.91 -34.97 -45.26
CA ARG A 433 4.76 -34.11 -44.40
C ARG A 433 4.85 -34.65 -43.01
N GLY A 434 3.74 -35.09 -42.42
CA GLY A 434 3.67 -35.69 -41.11
C GLY A 434 4.46 -37.00 -41.05
N LEU A 435 4.31 -37.88 -42.07
CA LEU A 435 5.10 -39.08 -42.23
C LEU A 435 6.61 -38.82 -42.31
N GLN A 436 7.01 -37.80 -43.08
CA GLN A 436 8.41 -37.43 -43.19
C GLN A 436 9.01 -36.99 -41.86
N HIS A 437 8.28 -36.20 -41.08
CA HIS A 437 8.70 -35.78 -39.72
C HIS A 437 8.81 -37.00 -38.77
N ALA A 438 7.81 -37.87 -38.76
CA ALA A 438 7.81 -39.08 -37.93
C ALA A 438 8.97 -40.03 -38.30
N LEU A 439 9.23 -40.20 -39.62
CA LEU A 439 10.31 -41.05 -40.09
C LEU A 439 11.69 -40.46 -39.73
N HIS A 440 11.90 -39.19 -39.87
CA HIS A 440 13.15 -38.55 -39.44
C HIS A 440 13.39 -38.70 -37.95
N ALA A 441 12.34 -38.52 -37.12
CA ALA A 441 12.43 -38.71 -35.67
C ALA A 441 12.76 -40.15 -35.32
N ALA A 442 12.12 -41.13 -35.99
CA ALA A 442 12.37 -42.57 -35.76
C ALA A 442 13.80 -42.97 -36.19
N LEU A 443 14.28 -42.48 -37.34
CA LEU A 443 15.62 -42.76 -37.82
C LEU A 443 16.72 -42.19 -36.91
N ALA A 444 16.49 -41.04 -36.28
CA ALA A 444 17.42 -40.47 -35.32
C ALA A 444 17.66 -41.34 -34.07
N HIS A 445 16.76 -42.29 -33.78
CA HIS A 445 16.83 -43.21 -32.66
C HIS A 445 17.21 -44.63 -33.11
N CYS A 446 17.61 -44.86 -34.37
CA CYS A 446 18.05 -46.14 -34.87
C CYS A 446 19.41 -46.54 -34.30
N SER A 447 19.58 -47.83 -34.01
CA SER A 447 20.83 -48.43 -33.60
C SER A 447 20.87 -49.89 -34.14
N PRO A 448 22.00 -50.61 -34.05
CA PRO A 448 22.04 -52.03 -34.45
C PRO A 448 21.01 -52.93 -33.75
N GLN A 449 20.54 -52.53 -32.58
CA GLN A 449 19.53 -53.23 -31.77
C GLN A 449 18.11 -52.64 -31.93
N ARG A 450 17.95 -51.52 -32.61
CA ARG A 450 16.66 -50.84 -32.77
C ARG A 450 16.51 -50.34 -34.21
N LEU A 451 15.82 -51.16 -35.01
CA LEU A 451 15.56 -50.90 -36.42
C LEU A 451 14.19 -50.27 -36.63
N VAL A 452 14.06 -49.51 -37.71
CA VAL A 452 12.78 -48.97 -38.21
C VAL A 452 12.45 -49.72 -39.49
N ALA A 453 11.27 -50.35 -39.55
CA ALA A 453 10.73 -50.95 -40.78
C ALA A 453 9.69 -50.00 -41.37
N VAL A 454 9.74 -49.77 -42.66
CA VAL A 454 8.77 -48.95 -43.40
C VAL A 454 8.05 -49.87 -44.40
N TYR A 455 6.74 -49.85 -44.31
CA TYR A 455 5.88 -50.63 -45.21
C TYR A 455 5.14 -49.62 -46.11
N LEU A 456 5.11 -49.94 -47.41
CA LEU A 456 4.29 -49.24 -48.36
C LEU A 456 3.14 -50.18 -48.75
N MET A 457 1.90 -49.73 -48.59
CA MET A 457 0.69 -50.46 -48.92
C MET A 457 -0.11 -49.68 -49.95
N ASP A 458 -0.77 -50.41 -50.85
CA ASP A 458 -1.66 -49.84 -51.85
C ASP A 458 -2.99 -50.64 -51.87
N LEU A 459 -4.08 -49.95 -52.24
CA LEU A 459 -5.41 -50.60 -52.32
C LEU A 459 -5.66 -51.11 -53.73
N ASP A 460 -5.70 -52.45 -53.88
CA ASP A 460 -5.98 -53.05 -55.15
C ASP A 460 -7.41 -52.73 -55.63
N GLY A 461 -7.51 -52.29 -56.90
CA GLY A 461 -8.80 -51.96 -57.49
C GLY A 461 -9.43 -50.62 -57.03
N PHE A 462 -8.73 -49.72 -56.30
CA PHE A 462 -9.26 -48.46 -55.83
C PHE A 462 -9.70 -47.51 -56.99
N LYS A 463 -8.90 -47.43 -58.07
CA LYS A 463 -9.22 -46.61 -59.22
C LYS A 463 -10.53 -47.06 -59.92
N PRO A 464 -10.76 -48.35 -60.25
CA PRO A 464 -12.03 -48.84 -60.78
C PRO A 464 -13.25 -48.53 -59.91
N ILE A 465 -13.12 -48.51 -58.61
CA ILE A 465 -14.21 -48.10 -57.68
C ILE A 465 -14.55 -46.64 -57.83
N ASN A 466 -13.55 -45.76 -57.86
CA ASN A 466 -13.77 -44.35 -58.10
C ASN A 466 -14.42 -44.09 -59.49
N ASP A 467 -13.96 -44.79 -60.52
CA ASP A 467 -14.46 -44.63 -61.87
C ASP A 467 -15.91 -45.15 -62.03
N ALA A 468 -16.31 -46.20 -61.27
CA ALA A 468 -17.66 -46.80 -61.28
C ALA A 468 -18.66 -46.12 -60.37
N HIS A 469 -18.24 -45.61 -59.18
CA HIS A 469 -19.14 -45.15 -58.12
C HIS A 469 -18.93 -43.73 -57.65
N GLY A 470 -17.92 -43.04 -58.25
CA GLY A 470 -17.57 -41.66 -57.89
C GLY A 470 -16.57 -41.52 -56.72
N HIS A 471 -16.01 -40.33 -56.58
CA HIS A 471 -14.98 -40.07 -55.56
C HIS A 471 -15.50 -40.14 -54.16
N ASP A 472 -16.78 -39.83 -53.90
CA ASP A 472 -17.38 -39.88 -52.57
C ASP A 472 -17.35 -41.29 -51.98
N VAL A 473 -17.65 -42.31 -52.81
CA VAL A 473 -17.59 -43.74 -52.43
C VAL A 473 -16.14 -44.20 -52.21
N GLY A 474 -15.21 -43.67 -53.03
CA GLY A 474 -13.79 -43.93 -52.80
C GLY A 474 -13.27 -43.35 -51.50
N ASP A 475 -13.69 -42.14 -51.18
CA ASP A 475 -13.35 -41.49 -49.92
C ASP A 475 -13.88 -42.25 -48.70
N ASP A 476 -15.13 -42.74 -48.76
CA ASP A 476 -15.71 -43.65 -47.73
C ASP A 476 -14.92 -44.97 -47.57
N LEU A 477 -14.46 -45.52 -48.69
CA LEU A 477 -13.62 -46.71 -48.70
C LEU A 477 -12.25 -46.48 -48.03
N LEU A 478 -11.64 -45.31 -48.29
CA LEU A 478 -10.37 -44.95 -47.63
C LEU A 478 -10.54 -44.82 -46.13
N VAL A 479 -11.61 -44.13 -45.68
CA VAL A 479 -11.94 -44.01 -44.25
C VAL A 479 -12.20 -45.36 -43.60
N ALA A 480 -12.93 -46.26 -44.28
CA ALA A 480 -13.19 -47.63 -43.81
C ALA A 480 -11.91 -48.49 -43.72
N ALA A 481 -11.04 -48.41 -44.73
CA ALA A 481 -9.75 -49.12 -44.74
C ALA A 481 -8.84 -48.71 -43.58
N VAL A 482 -8.78 -47.42 -43.26
CA VAL A 482 -8.01 -46.88 -42.12
C VAL A 482 -8.58 -47.40 -40.81
N SER A 483 -9.89 -47.37 -40.64
CA SER A 483 -10.58 -47.83 -39.42
C SER A 483 -10.31 -49.33 -39.19
N TYR A 484 -10.33 -50.12 -40.24
CA TYR A 484 -10.06 -51.59 -40.18
C TYR A 484 -8.60 -51.92 -39.80
N THR A 485 -7.63 -51.17 -40.34
CA THR A 485 -6.21 -51.35 -40.01
C THR A 485 -5.88 -50.95 -38.58
N HIS A 486 -6.55 -49.92 -38.03
CA HIS A 486 -6.39 -49.53 -36.63
C HIS A 486 -6.97 -50.55 -35.66
N LEU A 487 -8.14 -51.14 -35.94
CA LEU A 487 -8.75 -52.15 -35.10
C LEU A 487 -7.88 -53.44 -35.02
N ARG A 488 -7.35 -53.92 -36.15
CA ARG A 488 -6.46 -55.08 -36.16
C ARG A 488 -5.10 -54.85 -35.51
N ALA A 489 -4.54 -53.65 -35.57
CA ALA A 489 -3.28 -53.35 -34.91
C ALA A 489 -3.38 -53.36 -33.39
N HIS A 490 -4.57 -53.21 -32.83
CA HIS A 490 -4.83 -53.35 -31.39
C HIS A 490 -5.00 -54.84 -31.00
N GLU A 491 -5.66 -55.65 -31.81
CA GLU A 491 -5.84 -57.08 -31.54
C GLU A 491 -4.52 -57.89 -31.57
N THR A 492 -3.57 -57.55 -32.43
CA THR A 492 -2.25 -58.18 -32.50
C THR A 492 -1.24 -57.73 -31.42
N ARG A 493 -1.63 -56.85 -30.54
CA ARG A 493 -0.79 -56.38 -29.42
C ARG A 493 -1.10 -57.07 -28.10
N GLU A 494 -2.18 -57.86 -28.06
CA GLU A 494 -2.60 -58.64 -26.89
C GLU A 494 -2.20 -60.13 -26.95
N ASP A 495 -1.63 -60.62 -28.05
CA ASP A 495 -1.00 -61.90 -28.20
C ASP A 495 0.54 -61.79 -28.19
#